data_b20661479030bd5d62e34ff31bd78199
#
_entry.id   b20661479030bd5d62e34ff31bd78199
#
_cell.length_a   1.000
_cell.length_b   1.000
_cell.length_c   1.000
_cell.angle_alpha   90.00
_cell.angle_beta   90.00
_cell.angle_gamma   90.00
#
_symmetry.space_group_name_H-M   'P 1'
#
loop_
_entity.id
_entity.type
_entity.pdbx_description
1 polymer ?
#
loop_
_entity_poly.entity_id
_entity_poly.type
_entity_poly.pdbx_seq_one_letter_code
_entity_poly.pdbx_strand_id
1 'polypeptide(L)'
;NAKNPLLCDEENLLACSELLQKVEMTVGDYKLCKDFIDANTFVYIDPPYRPLTQTATFTSYTENGFTDDNQKELGIFIKNLISNKHANVLVSNSDPKNTDVNDTFFEKIYTKDLFDINEVSASRMINSNAKKRGAISELLISNIASVF
;
A
#
# COMPACT_ATOMS: atom_id res chain seq x y z
N ASN A 1 -4.03 -28.05 -16.31
CA ASN A 1 -2.70 -28.13 -16.94
C ASN A 1 -2.67 -27.12 -18.09
N ALA A 2 -2.02 -25.96 -17.90
CA ALA A 2 -1.78 -25.02 -18.98
C ALA A 2 -0.78 -25.67 -19.98
N LYS A 3 -1.26 -25.91 -21.20
CA LYS A 3 -0.43 -26.38 -22.31
C LYS A 3 0.35 -25.17 -22.85
N ASN A 4 1.51 -24.87 -22.50
CA ASN A 4 2.36 -23.72 -22.80
C ASN A 4 2.11 -22.52 -21.85
N PRO A 5 2.63 -22.56 -20.63
CA PRO A 5 2.66 -21.36 -19.80
C PRO A 5 3.58 -20.31 -20.45
N LEU A 6 3.11 -19.04 -20.51
CA LEU A 6 3.97 -17.92 -20.88
C LEU A 6 4.98 -17.74 -19.75
N LEU A 7 6.22 -18.17 -19.97
CA LEU A 7 7.30 -18.08 -18.98
C LEU A 7 8.02 -16.72 -19.01
N CYS A 8 7.98 -16.05 -20.17
CA CYS A 8 8.60 -14.77 -20.39
C CYS A 8 7.74 -13.96 -21.35
N ASP A 9 7.30 -12.79 -20.92
CA ASP A 9 6.66 -11.78 -21.76
C ASP A 9 7.72 -10.75 -22.16
N GLU A 10 8.47 -11.08 -23.22
CA GLU A 10 9.62 -10.30 -23.67
C GLU A 10 9.22 -8.88 -24.09
N GLU A 11 8.10 -8.73 -24.79
CA GLU A 11 7.61 -7.43 -25.25
C GLU A 11 7.30 -6.51 -24.07
N ASN A 12 6.58 -7.03 -23.07
CA ASN A 12 6.26 -6.28 -21.85
C ASN A 12 7.51 -5.94 -21.03
N LEU A 13 8.47 -6.88 -20.93
CA LEU A 13 9.71 -6.62 -20.20
C LEU A 13 10.55 -5.52 -20.85
N LEU A 14 10.63 -5.50 -22.18
CA LEU A 14 11.33 -4.44 -22.92
C LEU A 14 10.63 -3.08 -22.73
N ALA A 15 9.30 -3.04 -22.84
CA ALA A 15 8.52 -1.82 -22.62
C ALA A 15 8.69 -1.28 -21.18
N CYS A 16 8.67 -2.17 -20.17
CA CYS A 16 8.97 -1.78 -18.78
C CYS A 16 10.40 -1.26 -18.64
N SER A 17 11.37 -1.89 -19.27
CA SER A 17 12.77 -1.45 -19.23
C SER A 17 12.95 -0.05 -19.82
N GLU A 18 12.32 0.25 -20.97
CA GLU A 18 12.34 1.59 -21.56
C GLU A 18 11.69 2.65 -20.65
N LEU A 19 10.58 2.31 -20.00
CA LEU A 19 9.90 3.20 -19.07
C LEU A 19 10.78 3.51 -17.86
N LEU A 20 11.43 2.49 -17.29
CA LEU A 20 12.29 2.62 -16.13
C LEU A 20 13.53 3.49 -16.38
N GLN A 21 13.99 3.64 -17.63
CA GLN A 21 15.06 4.59 -17.96
C GLN A 21 14.68 6.06 -17.73
N LYS A 22 13.38 6.36 -17.62
CA LYS A 22 12.85 7.71 -17.40
C LYS A 22 12.48 7.96 -15.93
N VAL A 23 12.72 6.99 -15.06
CA VAL A 23 12.35 7.02 -13.64
C VAL A 23 13.61 7.22 -12.80
N GLU A 24 13.53 8.13 -11.84
CA GLU A 24 14.54 8.22 -10.79
C GLU A 24 14.24 7.21 -9.69
N MET A 25 15.19 6.31 -9.45
CA MET A 25 15.07 5.27 -8.42
C MET A 25 16.02 5.57 -7.27
N THR A 26 15.48 5.63 -6.04
CA THR A 26 16.27 5.82 -4.83
C THR A 26 16.07 4.64 -3.88
N VAL A 27 17.10 4.33 -3.10
CA VAL A 27 17.07 3.29 -2.05
C VAL A 27 17.30 3.95 -0.71
N GLY A 28 16.42 3.67 0.27
CA GLY A 28 16.54 4.19 1.63
C GLY A 28 15.21 4.29 2.35
N ASP A 29 15.19 5.07 3.43
CA ASP A 29 13.97 5.35 4.17
C ASP A 29 13.00 6.19 3.31
N TYR A 30 11.71 5.88 3.38
CA TYR A 30 10.66 6.59 2.62
C TYR A 30 10.64 8.10 2.87
N LYS A 31 11.10 8.56 4.01
CA LYS A 31 11.19 9.99 4.36
C LYS A 31 12.11 10.78 3.44
N LEU A 32 13.04 10.12 2.74
CA LEU A 32 13.93 10.76 1.78
C LEU A 32 13.17 11.36 0.58
N CYS A 33 11.98 10.84 0.27
CA CYS A 33 11.18 11.38 -0.84
C CYS A 33 10.60 12.78 -0.56
N LYS A 34 10.63 13.26 0.69
CA LYS A 34 10.03 14.54 1.10
C LYS A 34 10.49 15.74 0.25
N ASP A 35 11.76 15.74 -0.15
CA ASP A 35 12.34 16.88 -0.88
C ASP A 35 11.93 16.91 -2.36
N PHE A 36 11.42 15.79 -2.88
CA PHE A 36 10.88 15.66 -4.25
C PHE A 36 9.39 15.97 -4.35
N ILE A 37 8.69 16.16 -3.22
CA ILE A 37 7.24 16.30 -3.15
C ILE A 37 6.85 17.77 -3.05
N ASP A 38 5.88 18.18 -3.89
CA ASP A 38 5.23 19.50 -3.90
C ASP A 38 3.72 19.37 -4.13
N ALA A 39 3.03 20.49 -4.31
CA ALA A 39 1.59 20.54 -4.52
C ALA A 39 1.10 19.90 -5.83
N ASN A 40 1.98 19.66 -6.80
CA ASN A 40 1.68 19.01 -8.07
C ASN A 40 1.99 17.50 -8.03
N THR A 41 2.53 17.01 -6.92
CA THR A 41 2.95 15.62 -6.79
C THR A 41 1.78 14.74 -6.37
N PHE A 42 1.57 13.64 -7.10
CA PHE A 42 0.77 12.51 -6.66
C PHE A 42 1.69 11.47 -6.01
N VAL A 43 1.41 11.14 -4.76
CA VAL A 43 2.21 10.20 -3.97
C VAL A 43 1.42 8.92 -3.76
N TYR A 44 1.85 7.81 -4.36
CA TYR A 44 1.32 6.47 -4.05
C TYR A 44 2.22 5.79 -3.04
N ILE A 45 1.64 5.29 -1.96
CA ILE A 45 2.35 4.65 -0.84
C ILE A 45 1.84 3.22 -0.68
N ASP A 46 2.72 2.26 -0.90
CA ASP A 46 2.47 0.83 -0.73
C ASP A 46 3.43 0.28 0.34
N PRO A 47 3.13 0.51 1.63
CA PRO A 47 3.99 0.08 2.72
C PRO A 47 3.86 -1.44 2.93
N PRO A 48 4.77 -2.07 3.68
CA PRO A 48 4.51 -3.41 4.20
C PRO A 48 3.17 -3.42 4.95
N TYR A 49 2.23 -4.26 4.48
CA TYR A 49 0.86 -4.30 5.01
C TYR A 49 0.85 -4.75 6.46
N ARG A 50 -0.06 -4.17 7.23
CA ARG A 50 -0.30 -4.60 8.62
C ARG A 50 -0.75 -6.06 8.63
N PRO A 51 -0.05 -6.95 9.38
CA PRO A 51 -0.43 -8.36 9.45
C PRO A 51 -1.84 -8.53 10.02
N LEU A 52 -2.68 -9.31 9.35
CA LEU A 52 -4.05 -9.61 9.80
C LEU A 52 -4.10 -10.63 10.94
N THR A 53 -3.04 -11.43 11.13
CA THR A 53 -2.91 -12.41 12.21
C THR A 53 -1.48 -12.45 12.73
N GLN A 54 -1.29 -12.84 13.99
CA GLN A 54 0.04 -12.98 14.59
C GLN A 54 0.94 -14.01 13.87
N THR A 55 0.33 -14.98 13.18
CA THR A 55 1.06 -15.98 12.39
C THR A 55 1.43 -15.51 10.98
N ALA A 56 0.90 -14.37 10.54
CA ALA A 56 1.21 -13.77 9.24
C ALA A 56 2.51 -12.93 9.24
N THR A 57 3.25 -12.92 10.36
CA THR A 57 4.55 -12.23 10.49
C THR A 57 5.67 -12.77 9.59
N PHE A 58 5.41 -13.85 8.83
CA PHE A 58 6.36 -14.42 7.85
C PHE A 58 6.61 -13.53 6.61
N THR A 59 5.95 -12.38 6.50
CA THR A 59 6.11 -11.44 5.36
C THR A 59 6.93 -10.20 5.70
N SER A 60 7.72 -10.23 6.79
CA SER A 60 8.62 -9.11 7.06
C SER A 60 9.81 -9.15 6.10
N TYR A 61 9.76 -8.32 5.08
CA TYR A 61 10.90 -8.03 4.18
C TYR A 61 12.06 -7.31 4.90
N THR A 62 11.90 -7.00 6.19
CA THR A 62 12.90 -6.38 7.05
C THR A 62 13.08 -7.21 8.33
N GLU A 63 14.29 -7.27 8.88
CA GLU A 63 14.61 -8.05 10.10
C GLU A 63 13.70 -7.71 11.29
N ASN A 64 13.16 -6.49 11.37
CA ASN A 64 12.30 -6.02 12.45
C ASN A 64 10.82 -5.89 12.05
N GLY A 65 10.43 -6.18 10.80
CA GLY A 65 9.09 -6.00 10.28
C GLY A 65 8.68 -4.51 10.20
N PHE A 66 7.45 -4.26 9.71
CA PHE A 66 6.82 -2.93 9.73
C PHE A 66 5.70 -2.96 10.77
N THR A 67 5.98 -2.40 11.95
CA THR A 67 5.13 -2.51 13.14
C THR A 67 3.96 -1.53 13.11
N ASP A 68 3.01 -1.68 14.07
CA ASP A 68 1.93 -0.72 14.27
C ASP A 68 2.46 0.70 14.58
N ASP A 69 3.62 0.82 15.23
CA ASP A 69 4.24 2.12 15.48
C ASP A 69 4.85 2.71 14.22
N ASN A 70 5.41 1.89 13.33
CA ASN A 70 5.85 2.35 12.01
C ASN A 70 4.68 2.79 11.13
N GLN A 71 3.51 2.10 11.21
CA GLN A 71 2.28 2.54 10.53
C GLN A 71 1.81 3.91 11.03
N LYS A 72 1.85 4.14 12.34
CA LYS A 72 1.51 5.45 12.94
C LYS A 72 2.49 6.54 12.50
N GLU A 73 3.79 6.24 12.51
CA GLU A 73 4.84 7.17 12.06
C GLU A 73 4.65 7.54 10.59
N LEU A 74 4.36 6.57 9.75
CA LEU A 74 4.01 6.79 8.34
C LEU A 74 2.78 7.72 8.21
N GLY A 75 1.74 7.49 9.01
CA GLY A 75 0.55 8.35 9.03
C GLY A 75 0.88 9.80 9.40
N ILE A 76 1.77 10.02 10.37
CA ILE A 76 2.26 11.37 10.73
C ILE A 76 3.03 12.00 9.57
N PHE A 77 3.91 11.24 8.92
CA PHE A 77 4.65 11.69 7.76
C PHE A 77 3.73 12.13 6.62
N ILE A 78 2.70 11.33 6.31
CA ILE A 78 1.71 11.63 5.27
C ILE A 78 0.93 12.93 5.61
N LYS A 79 0.47 13.08 6.84
CA LYS A 79 -0.22 14.32 7.29
C LYS A 79 0.67 15.54 7.09
N ASN A 80 1.97 15.43 7.36
CA ASN A 80 2.93 16.50 7.12
C ASN A 80 3.12 16.81 5.63
N LEU A 81 3.10 15.81 4.74
CA LEU A 81 3.15 16.04 3.30
C LEU A 81 1.91 16.80 2.81
N ILE A 82 0.72 16.42 3.28
CA ILE A 82 -0.52 17.08 2.91
C ILE A 82 -0.54 18.53 3.44
N SER A 83 -0.23 18.74 4.73
CA SER A 83 -0.34 20.05 5.36
C SER A 83 0.72 21.05 4.87
N ASN A 84 1.95 20.60 4.62
CA ASN A 84 3.07 21.50 4.32
C ASN A 84 3.42 21.54 2.82
N LYS A 85 3.08 20.49 2.06
CA LYS A 85 3.41 20.36 0.65
C LYS A 85 2.19 20.39 -0.25
N HIS A 86 0.98 20.29 0.33
CA HIS A 86 -0.30 20.17 -0.39
C HIS A 86 -0.35 19.00 -1.39
N ALA A 87 0.39 17.92 -1.05
CA ALA A 87 0.49 16.75 -1.91
C ALA A 87 -0.83 15.97 -1.98
N ASN A 88 -1.09 15.38 -3.14
CA ASN A 88 -2.15 14.39 -3.31
C ASN A 88 -1.60 13.01 -2.95
N VAL A 89 -2.22 12.32 -2.00
CA VAL A 89 -1.71 11.07 -1.45
C VAL A 89 -2.75 9.96 -1.56
N LEU A 90 -2.30 8.78 -1.96
CA LEU A 90 -3.05 7.53 -1.93
C LEU A 90 -2.20 6.45 -1.24
N VAL A 91 -2.77 5.79 -0.24
CA VAL A 91 -2.12 4.72 0.53
C VAL A 91 -2.90 3.43 0.35
N SER A 92 -2.23 2.32 0.06
CA SER A 92 -2.80 0.98 0.12
C SER A 92 -2.42 0.28 1.42
N ASN A 93 -3.33 -0.55 1.96
CA ASN A 93 -3.01 -1.42 3.11
C ASN A 93 -4.02 -2.56 3.24
N SER A 94 -3.74 -3.51 4.13
CA SER A 94 -4.70 -4.55 4.51
C SER A 94 -5.89 -3.94 5.25
N ASP A 95 -7.07 -4.53 5.07
CA ASP A 95 -8.23 -4.20 5.89
C ASP A 95 -8.28 -5.10 7.13
N PRO A 96 -8.05 -4.55 8.34
CA PRO A 96 -8.09 -5.33 9.58
C PRO A 96 -9.46 -5.96 9.86
N LYS A 97 -10.53 -5.38 9.31
CA LYS A 97 -11.91 -5.88 9.47
C LYS A 97 -12.14 -7.24 8.83
N ASN A 98 -11.26 -7.67 7.94
CA ASN A 98 -11.24 -9.08 7.48
C ASN A 98 -11.04 -10.10 8.60
N THR A 99 -10.51 -9.66 9.76
CA THR A 99 -10.22 -10.51 10.92
C THR A 99 -11.00 -10.10 12.15
N ASP A 100 -11.07 -8.79 12.43
CA ASP A 100 -11.85 -8.22 13.54
C ASP A 100 -12.63 -7.00 13.06
N VAL A 101 -13.94 -7.14 12.94
CA VAL A 101 -14.86 -6.07 12.48
C VAL A 101 -14.82 -4.81 13.34
N ASN A 102 -14.31 -4.90 14.56
CA ASN A 102 -14.18 -3.79 15.50
C ASN A 102 -12.79 -3.13 15.45
N ASP A 103 -11.86 -3.66 14.66
CA ASP A 103 -10.53 -3.05 14.53
C ASP A 103 -10.63 -1.73 13.78
N THR A 104 -10.37 -0.63 14.47
CA THR A 104 -10.40 0.74 13.97
C THR A 104 -8.99 1.36 13.92
N PHE A 105 -7.98 0.53 13.69
CA PHE A 105 -6.59 0.97 13.73
C PHE A 105 -6.32 2.08 12.70
N PHE A 106 -6.71 1.87 11.46
CA PHE A 106 -6.44 2.84 10.39
C PHE A 106 -7.33 4.09 10.49
N GLU A 107 -8.57 3.97 10.95
CA GLU A 107 -9.45 5.13 11.17
C GLU A 107 -8.92 6.08 12.26
N LYS A 108 -8.15 5.56 13.22
CA LYS A 108 -7.47 6.39 14.24
C LYS A 108 -6.26 7.13 13.68
N ILE A 109 -5.58 6.56 12.69
CA ILE A 109 -4.43 7.17 12.02
C ILE A 109 -4.90 8.16 10.96
N TYR A 110 -5.82 7.73 10.10
CA TYR A 110 -6.33 8.47 8.94
C TYR A 110 -7.74 8.97 9.23
N THR A 111 -7.83 10.13 9.87
CA THR A 111 -9.10 10.67 10.34
C THR A 111 -9.91 11.29 9.20
N LYS A 112 -11.25 11.18 9.27
CA LYS A 112 -12.19 11.56 8.21
C LYS A 112 -12.20 13.06 7.85
N ASP A 113 -11.62 13.89 8.67
CA ASP A 113 -11.46 15.33 8.37
C ASP A 113 -10.41 15.58 7.28
N LEU A 114 -9.52 14.64 7.04
CA LEU A 114 -8.43 14.76 6.07
C LEU A 114 -8.39 13.63 5.04
N PHE A 115 -8.99 12.48 5.35
CA PHE A 115 -8.88 11.28 4.53
C PHE A 115 -10.22 10.60 4.29
N ASP A 116 -10.39 10.07 3.08
CA ASP A 116 -11.37 9.05 2.75
C ASP A 116 -10.72 7.67 2.82
N ILE A 117 -11.36 6.71 3.52
CA ILE A 117 -10.94 5.31 3.59
C ILE A 117 -11.95 4.49 2.80
N ASN A 118 -11.50 3.91 1.71
CA ASN A 118 -12.30 3.11 0.80
C ASN A 118 -11.90 1.63 0.89
N GLU A 119 -12.87 0.74 1.03
CA GLU A 119 -12.67 -0.69 0.97
C GLU A 119 -12.77 -1.15 -0.50
N VAL A 120 -11.75 -1.85 -0.98
CA VAL A 120 -11.71 -2.42 -2.33
C VAL A 120 -11.64 -3.93 -2.26
N SER A 121 -12.36 -4.60 -3.15
CA SER A 121 -12.35 -6.06 -3.22
C SER A 121 -11.05 -6.54 -3.85
N ALA A 122 -10.29 -7.34 -3.13
CA ALA A 122 -9.07 -7.98 -3.62
C ALA A 122 -9.26 -9.50 -3.69
N SER A 123 -8.72 -10.12 -4.74
CA SER A 123 -8.77 -11.56 -4.94
C SER A 123 -7.46 -12.20 -4.50
N ARG A 124 -7.49 -12.97 -3.41
CA ARG A 124 -6.34 -13.80 -3.03
C ARG A 124 -6.29 -15.06 -3.91
N MET A 125 -5.47 -15.01 -4.97
CA MET A 125 -5.24 -16.17 -5.84
C MET A 125 -4.32 -17.21 -5.21
N ILE A 126 -3.45 -16.83 -4.26
CA ILE A 126 -2.45 -17.70 -3.64
C ILE A 126 -2.79 -17.90 -2.16
N ASN A 127 -3.38 -19.04 -1.84
CA ASN A 127 -3.49 -19.54 -0.48
C ASN A 127 -3.29 -21.05 -0.51
N SER A 128 -2.43 -21.58 0.36
CA SER A 128 -2.19 -23.02 0.51
C SER A 128 -3.47 -23.79 0.91
N ASN A 129 -4.41 -23.12 1.56
CA ASN A 129 -5.72 -23.67 1.88
C ASN A 129 -6.77 -23.19 0.87
N ALA A 130 -7.21 -24.07 -0.02
CA ALA A 130 -8.21 -23.77 -1.06
C ALA A 130 -9.55 -23.25 -0.51
N LYS A 131 -9.95 -23.62 0.71
CA LYS A 131 -11.17 -23.13 1.38
C LYS A 131 -11.06 -21.70 1.90
N LYS A 132 -9.85 -21.14 1.96
CA LYS A 132 -9.56 -19.75 2.35
C LYS A 132 -9.24 -18.84 1.15
N ARG A 133 -9.50 -19.31 -0.08
CA ARG A 133 -9.46 -18.51 -1.30
C ARG A 133 -10.80 -17.81 -1.43
N GLY A 134 -10.89 -16.57 -1.00
CA GLY A 134 -12.10 -15.76 -1.07
C GLY A 134 -11.76 -14.32 -1.40
N ALA A 135 -12.78 -13.53 -1.73
CA ALA A 135 -12.65 -12.09 -1.78
C ALA A 135 -12.31 -11.59 -0.38
N ILE A 136 -11.30 -10.75 -0.29
CA ILE A 136 -10.95 -9.99 0.91
C ILE A 136 -11.08 -8.53 0.57
N SER A 137 -11.25 -7.67 1.57
CA SER A 137 -11.10 -6.23 1.40
C SER A 137 -9.67 -5.79 1.66
N GLU A 138 -9.24 -4.80 0.91
CA GLU A 138 -8.05 -4.00 1.15
C GLU A 138 -8.48 -2.54 1.28
N LEU A 139 -7.64 -1.71 1.90
CA LEU A 139 -7.94 -0.30 2.08
C LEU A 139 -7.19 0.55 1.05
N LEU A 140 -7.91 1.50 0.46
CA LEU A 140 -7.34 2.63 -0.24
C LEU A 140 -7.71 3.90 0.53
N ILE A 141 -6.68 4.59 1.03
CA ILE A 141 -6.79 5.75 1.92
C ILE A 141 -6.25 6.97 1.18
N SER A 142 -7.07 8.00 1.00
CA SER A 142 -6.72 9.16 0.16
C SER A 142 -7.19 10.47 0.77
N ASN A 143 -6.46 11.55 0.49
CA ASN A 143 -6.91 12.93 0.73
C ASN A 143 -7.51 13.59 -0.53
N ILE A 144 -7.70 12.84 -1.60
CA ILE A 144 -8.22 13.33 -2.87
C ILE A 144 -9.73 13.11 -2.90
N ALA A 145 -10.51 14.18 -3.02
CA ALA A 145 -11.96 14.09 -3.11
C ALA A 145 -12.38 13.28 -4.36
N SER A 146 -13.27 12.31 -4.17
CA SER A 146 -13.90 11.54 -5.28
C SER A 146 -12.92 10.74 -6.15
N VAL A 147 -12.04 9.97 -5.53
CA VAL A 147 -11.18 9.02 -6.26
C VAL A 147 -11.96 7.75 -6.68
N PHE A 148 -13.12 7.48 -6.05
CA PHE A 148 -13.95 6.29 -6.31
C PHE A 148 -15.43 6.62 -6.36
#